data_088dcbcf703d00fd558053e412251d5b
#
_entry.id   088dcbcf703d00fd558053e412251d5b
#
_cell.length_a   1.000
_cell.length_b   1.000
_cell.length_c   1.000
_cell.angle_alpha   90.00
_cell.angle_beta   90.00
_cell.angle_gamma   90.00
#
_symmetry.space_group_name_H-M   'P 1'
#
loop_
_entity.id
_entity.type
_entity.pdbx_description
1 polymer ?
#
loop_
_entity_poly.entity_id
_entity_poly.type
_entity_poly.pdbx_seq_one_letter_code
_entity_poly.pdbx_strand_id
1 'polypeptide(L)'
;MFLHPSFCYLALAILSSLLGCSTVTETGRRQLILLSVQQEQQLGFSSFETMKSSVPISQDKEQIALLKKVGERIAQVSGLPKAQWEFVLFDSPEANAFCLPGGKVGVFTGILPITQDEAGLATVIGHEVAHAVARHGAERVSEAMMLQLGGGVLQSGLESYGYDTKTQAAAATVYGMTTQLGRVLPHSRGQESEADYMGLLFMARAGYDPEAAIGFWQRFAAQNQSSGGAQTAWFLRTHPLDQKRIEQLRQWQAEAREQMPVPRL
;
A
#
# COMPACT_ATOMS: atom_id res chain seq x y z
N MET A 1 35.14 -22.97 25.31
CA MET A 1 35.74 -21.86 24.53
C MET A 1 34.70 -20.75 24.50
N PHE A 2 34.75 -19.84 25.49
CA PHE A 2 33.77 -18.75 25.63
C PHE A 2 34.11 -17.67 24.62
N LEU A 3 33.20 -17.38 23.71
CA LEU A 3 33.28 -16.25 22.80
C LEU A 3 33.35 -14.95 23.62
N HIS A 4 34.38 -14.14 23.40
CA HIS A 4 34.59 -12.89 24.08
C HIS A 4 33.39 -11.97 23.90
N PRO A 5 32.83 -11.33 24.94
CA PRO A 5 31.65 -10.46 24.85
C PRO A 5 31.77 -9.38 23.77
N SER A 6 32.99 -8.91 23.48
CA SER A 6 33.27 -7.98 22.38
C SER A 6 32.86 -8.50 20.98
N PHE A 7 32.91 -9.81 20.75
CA PHE A 7 32.49 -10.40 19.48
C PHE A 7 30.97 -10.40 19.31
N CYS A 8 30.22 -10.54 20.43
CA CYS A 8 28.76 -10.47 20.41
C CYS A 8 28.28 -9.02 20.15
N TYR A 9 28.96 -8.02 20.71
CA TYR A 9 28.61 -6.62 20.45
C TYR A 9 28.97 -6.18 19.03
N LEU A 10 30.07 -6.68 18.47
CA LEU A 10 30.43 -6.41 17.08
C LEU A 10 29.47 -7.08 16.10
N ALA A 11 29.06 -8.32 16.37
CA ALA A 11 28.05 -9.04 15.57
C ALA A 11 26.68 -8.36 15.66
N LEU A 12 26.29 -7.85 16.85
CA LEU A 12 25.03 -7.10 17.02
C LEU A 12 25.08 -5.74 16.31
N ALA A 13 26.23 -5.04 16.35
CA ALA A 13 26.41 -3.77 15.66
C ALA A 13 26.47 -3.93 14.13
N ILE A 14 27.05 -5.01 13.62
CA ILE A 14 27.03 -5.35 12.18
C ILE A 14 25.62 -5.77 11.75
N LEU A 15 24.88 -6.51 12.57
CA LEU A 15 23.50 -6.89 12.31
C LEU A 15 22.57 -5.66 12.27
N SER A 16 22.79 -4.67 13.13
CA SER A 16 22.03 -3.42 13.14
C SER A 16 22.31 -2.51 11.93
N SER A 17 23.50 -2.59 11.34
CA SER A 17 23.85 -1.85 10.11
C SER A 17 23.36 -2.52 8.83
N LEU A 18 22.99 -3.81 8.88
CA LEU A 18 22.39 -4.58 7.79
C LEU A 18 20.84 -4.50 7.77
N LEU A 19 20.23 -4.01 8.84
CA LEU A 19 18.80 -3.75 8.86
C LEU A 19 18.51 -2.54 7.97
N GLY A 20 17.90 -2.79 6.83
CA GLY A 20 17.55 -1.80 5.81
C GLY A 20 16.54 -0.76 6.29
N CYS A 21 17.01 0.17 7.14
CA CYS A 21 16.21 1.34 7.49
C CYS A 21 16.05 2.21 6.24
N SER A 22 14.82 2.34 5.75
CA SER A 22 14.43 3.26 4.70
C SER A 22 13.64 4.43 5.30
N THR A 23 13.69 5.58 4.65
CA THR A 23 12.90 6.76 5.05
C THR A 23 11.96 7.13 3.91
N VAL A 24 10.69 7.33 4.20
CA VAL A 24 9.72 7.86 3.25
C VAL A 24 10.04 9.34 3.03
N THR A 25 10.33 9.72 1.79
CA THR A 25 10.84 11.07 1.49
C THR A 25 9.85 12.17 1.82
N GLU A 26 8.56 11.95 1.54
CA GLU A 26 7.51 12.98 1.73
C GLU A 26 7.17 13.21 3.21
N THR A 27 7.26 12.19 4.05
CA THR A 27 6.80 12.25 5.45
C THR A 27 7.93 12.18 6.47
N GLY A 28 9.12 11.77 6.06
CA GLY A 28 10.25 11.53 6.96
C GLY A 28 10.10 10.27 7.85
N ARG A 29 9.03 9.47 7.66
CA ARG A 29 8.80 8.25 8.44
C ARG A 29 9.88 7.21 8.15
N ARG A 30 10.41 6.62 9.21
CA ARG A 30 11.37 5.51 9.12
C ARG A 30 10.63 4.17 9.07
N GLN A 31 11.11 3.26 8.22
CA GLN A 31 10.53 1.94 8.03
C GLN A 31 11.62 0.89 7.82
N LEU A 32 11.29 -0.37 8.09
CA LEU A 32 12.17 -1.50 7.84
C LEU A 32 11.84 -2.12 6.49
N ILE A 33 12.79 -2.11 5.56
CA ILE A 33 12.65 -2.74 4.25
C ILE A 33 13.79 -3.74 4.05
N LEU A 34 13.45 -5.01 3.95
CA LEU A 34 14.42 -6.10 3.70
C LEU A 34 14.56 -6.44 2.21
N LEU A 35 13.62 -5.97 1.39
CA LEU A 35 13.61 -6.19 -0.05
C LEU A 35 14.42 -5.09 -0.77
N SER A 36 15.21 -5.47 -1.74
CA SER A 36 15.79 -4.51 -2.69
C SER A 36 14.71 -3.96 -3.62
N VAL A 37 14.92 -2.76 -4.18
CA VAL A 37 14.02 -2.14 -5.16
C VAL A 37 13.79 -3.07 -6.37
N GLN A 38 14.81 -3.79 -6.80
CA GLN A 38 14.69 -4.75 -7.91
C GLN A 38 13.77 -5.92 -7.58
N GLN A 39 13.88 -6.47 -6.37
CA GLN A 39 12.98 -7.55 -5.90
C GLN A 39 11.53 -7.08 -5.82
N GLU A 40 11.30 -5.87 -5.32
CA GLU A 40 9.95 -5.29 -5.28
C GLU A 40 9.36 -5.12 -6.69
N GLN A 41 10.13 -4.55 -7.61
CA GLN A 41 9.70 -4.35 -9.00
C GLN A 41 9.40 -5.69 -9.69
N GLN A 42 10.23 -6.72 -9.46
CA GLN A 42 10.00 -8.05 -10.02
C GLN A 42 8.72 -8.68 -9.48
N LEU A 43 8.47 -8.56 -8.17
CA LEU A 43 7.22 -9.01 -7.55
C LEU A 43 6.02 -8.24 -8.09
N GLY A 44 6.13 -6.91 -8.21
CA GLY A 44 5.09 -6.07 -8.77
C GLY A 44 4.75 -6.45 -10.21
N PHE A 45 5.78 -6.62 -11.06
CA PHE A 45 5.61 -7.03 -12.45
C PHE A 45 4.93 -8.40 -12.56
N SER A 46 5.45 -9.43 -11.87
CA SER A 46 4.89 -10.79 -11.94
C SER A 46 3.45 -10.86 -11.44
N SER A 47 3.13 -10.13 -10.37
CA SER A 47 1.78 -10.05 -9.83
C SER A 47 0.82 -9.35 -10.81
N PHE A 48 1.28 -8.30 -11.48
CA PHE A 48 0.49 -7.58 -12.46
C PHE A 48 0.17 -8.42 -13.70
N GLU A 49 1.15 -9.16 -14.23
CA GLU A 49 0.93 -10.09 -15.35
C GLU A 49 -0.04 -11.22 -14.97
N THR A 50 0.07 -11.74 -13.74
CA THR A 50 -0.90 -12.72 -13.22
C THR A 50 -2.31 -12.13 -13.16
N MET A 51 -2.45 -10.89 -12.71
CA MET A 51 -3.75 -10.21 -12.66
C MET A 51 -4.32 -10.01 -14.07
N LYS A 52 -3.51 -9.54 -15.03
CA LYS A 52 -3.94 -9.36 -16.43
C LYS A 52 -4.38 -10.67 -17.11
N SER A 53 -3.83 -11.80 -16.67
CA SER A 53 -4.22 -13.11 -17.22
C SER A 53 -5.45 -13.72 -16.52
N SER A 54 -5.78 -13.29 -15.31
CA SER A 54 -6.85 -13.88 -14.49
C SER A 54 -8.12 -13.04 -14.41
N VAL A 55 -8.05 -11.73 -14.66
CA VAL A 55 -9.20 -10.82 -14.62
C VAL A 55 -9.38 -10.18 -15.99
N PRO A 56 -10.60 -10.17 -16.56
CA PRO A 56 -10.88 -9.52 -17.83
C PRO A 56 -10.48 -8.04 -17.83
N ILE A 57 -9.90 -7.59 -18.95
CA ILE A 57 -9.55 -6.19 -19.18
C ILE A 57 -10.73 -5.50 -19.85
N SER A 58 -11.14 -4.35 -19.32
CA SER A 58 -12.24 -3.54 -19.88
C SER A 58 -11.95 -3.14 -21.33
N GLN A 59 -13.00 -3.07 -22.13
CA GLN A 59 -12.98 -2.58 -23.51
C GLN A 59 -13.58 -1.17 -23.65
N ASP A 60 -13.98 -0.55 -22.54
CA ASP A 60 -14.52 0.80 -22.51
C ASP A 60 -13.42 1.82 -22.77
N LYS A 61 -13.35 2.31 -24.01
CA LYS A 61 -12.31 3.22 -24.47
C LYS A 61 -12.33 4.56 -23.75
N GLU A 62 -13.51 5.05 -23.36
CA GLU A 62 -13.68 6.32 -22.68
C GLU A 62 -13.12 6.24 -21.26
N GLN A 63 -13.49 5.20 -20.51
CA GLN A 63 -13.00 4.99 -19.14
C GLN A 63 -11.49 4.65 -19.12
N ILE A 64 -10.99 3.91 -20.12
CA ILE A 64 -9.55 3.65 -20.27
C ILE A 64 -8.78 4.95 -20.53
N ALA A 65 -9.29 5.83 -21.40
CA ALA A 65 -8.67 7.11 -21.68
C ALA A 65 -8.66 8.00 -20.44
N LEU A 66 -9.76 8.02 -19.67
CA LEU A 66 -9.87 8.74 -18.40
C LEU A 66 -8.83 8.23 -17.39
N LEU A 67 -8.76 6.91 -17.19
CA LEU A 67 -7.76 6.28 -16.31
C LEU A 67 -6.34 6.65 -16.69
N LYS A 68 -5.99 6.57 -17.97
CA LYS A 68 -4.66 6.95 -18.46
C LYS A 68 -4.35 8.41 -18.20
N LYS A 69 -5.27 9.30 -18.54
CA LYS A 69 -5.12 10.75 -18.34
C LYS A 69 -4.84 11.08 -16.86
N VAL A 70 -5.65 10.54 -15.95
CA VAL A 70 -5.50 10.78 -14.51
C VAL A 70 -4.21 10.14 -13.98
N GLY A 71 -3.98 8.88 -14.37
CA GLY A 71 -2.80 8.13 -13.93
C GLY A 71 -1.49 8.78 -14.36
N GLU A 72 -1.38 9.24 -15.59
CA GLU A 72 -0.19 9.93 -16.11
C GLU A 72 0.07 11.25 -15.37
N ARG A 73 -0.97 12.02 -15.06
CA ARG A 73 -0.83 13.26 -14.28
C ARG A 73 -0.33 13.01 -12.86
N ILE A 74 -0.87 11.99 -12.18
CA ILE A 74 -0.39 11.58 -10.84
C ILE A 74 1.04 11.03 -10.92
N ALA A 75 1.35 10.20 -11.93
CA ALA A 75 2.68 9.64 -12.15
C ALA A 75 3.77 10.70 -12.27
N GLN A 76 3.49 11.80 -12.99
CA GLN A 76 4.44 12.91 -13.20
C GLN A 76 4.86 13.60 -11.90
N VAL A 77 4.02 13.60 -10.88
CA VAL A 77 4.26 14.28 -9.60
C VAL A 77 4.59 13.34 -8.45
N SER A 78 4.58 12.03 -8.69
CA SER A 78 4.76 10.99 -7.67
C SER A 78 6.19 10.85 -7.12
N GLY A 79 7.19 11.43 -7.80
CA GLY A 79 8.59 11.27 -7.41
C GLY A 79 9.22 9.92 -7.80
N LEU A 80 8.58 9.12 -8.66
CA LEU A 80 9.09 7.83 -9.17
C LEU A 80 9.50 7.91 -10.66
N PRO A 81 10.56 8.64 -11.01
CA PRO A 81 10.91 8.90 -12.42
C PRO A 81 11.37 7.66 -13.20
N LYS A 82 11.76 6.58 -12.51
CA LYS A 82 12.21 5.32 -13.12
C LYS A 82 11.11 4.25 -13.18
N ALA A 83 9.91 4.55 -12.71
CA ALA A 83 8.80 3.61 -12.78
C ALA A 83 8.34 3.45 -14.23
N GLN A 84 8.08 2.20 -14.61
CA GLN A 84 7.51 1.86 -15.92
C GLN A 84 5.99 1.84 -15.81
N TRP A 85 5.40 3.02 -15.83
CA TRP A 85 3.98 3.22 -15.60
C TRP A 85 3.13 2.46 -16.62
N GLU A 86 2.18 1.70 -16.10
CA GLU A 86 1.18 0.98 -16.88
C GLU A 86 -0.16 1.07 -16.14
N PHE A 87 -1.22 1.48 -16.83
CA PHE A 87 -2.55 1.68 -16.28
C PHE A 87 -3.52 0.73 -16.96
N VAL A 88 -4.14 -0.16 -16.20
CA VAL A 88 -5.09 -1.15 -16.71
C VAL A 88 -6.42 -1.00 -15.98
N LEU A 89 -7.50 -0.92 -16.75
CA LEU A 89 -8.87 -0.98 -16.26
C LEU A 89 -9.36 -2.43 -16.37
N PHE A 90 -9.57 -3.06 -15.22
CA PHE A 90 -10.10 -4.41 -15.13
C PHE A 90 -11.63 -4.42 -15.12
N ASP A 91 -12.24 -5.29 -15.91
CA ASP A 91 -13.69 -5.46 -15.94
C ASP A 91 -14.14 -6.37 -14.79
N SER A 92 -14.47 -5.76 -13.69
CA SER A 92 -14.92 -6.44 -12.47
C SER A 92 -15.87 -5.55 -11.67
N PRO A 93 -16.96 -6.10 -11.13
CA PRO A 93 -17.91 -5.36 -10.29
C PRO A 93 -17.35 -4.98 -8.92
N GLU A 94 -16.18 -5.47 -8.54
CA GLU A 94 -15.55 -5.12 -7.28
C GLU A 94 -15.09 -3.66 -7.29
N ALA A 95 -15.41 -2.92 -6.22
CA ALA A 95 -14.85 -1.59 -6.02
C ALA A 95 -13.42 -1.73 -5.48
N ASN A 96 -12.43 -1.71 -6.39
CA ASN A 96 -11.03 -1.92 -6.05
C ASN A 96 -10.09 -1.13 -6.96
N ALA A 97 -8.90 -0.84 -6.43
CA ALA A 97 -7.75 -0.31 -7.17
C ALA A 97 -6.47 -0.73 -6.46
N PHE A 98 -5.34 -0.64 -7.13
CA PHE A 98 -4.02 -0.90 -6.55
C PHE A 98 -2.90 -0.23 -7.37
N CYS A 99 -1.77 0.02 -6.72
CA CYS A 99 -0.52 0.34 -7.38
C CYS A 99 0.60 -0.57 -6.87
N LEU A 100 1.14 -1.39 -7.75
CA LEU A 100 2.27 -2.28 -7.45
C LEU A 100 3.61 -1.59 -7.70
N PRO A 101 4.69 -2.04 -7.05
CA PRO A 101 6.04 -1.54 -7.29
C PRO A 101 6.40 -1.54 -8.78
N GLY A 102 7.11 -0.50 -9.20
CA GLY A 102 7.46 -0.31 -10.60
C GLY A 102 6.43 0.46 -11.42
N GLY A 103 5.32 0.95 -10.81
CA GLY A 103 4.32 1.80 -11.46
C GLY A 103 3.23 1.00 -12.18
N LYS A 104 2.87 -0.17 -11.69
CA LYS A 104 1.80 -1.01 -12.25
C LYS A 104 0.48 -0.72 -11.54
N VAL A 105 -0.39 0.05 -12.20
CA VAL A 105 -1.67 0.53 -11.65
C VAL A 105 -2.83 -0.25 -12.25
N GLY A 106 -3.64 -0.85 -11.40
CA GLY A 106 -4.89 -1.49 -11.75
C GLY A 106 -6.07 -0.77 -11.10
N VAL A 107 -7.11 -0.52 -11.88
CA VAL A 107 -8.38 0.00 -11.41
C VAL A 107 -9.49 -0.94 -11.89
N PHE A 108 -10.46 -1.23 -11.04
CA PHE A 108 -11.58 -2.09 -11.36
C PHE A 108 -12.80 -1.24 -11.74
N THR A 109 -13.57 -1.68 -12.75
CA THR A 109 -14.75 -0.93 -13.20
C THR A 109 -15.75 -0.66 -12.08
N GLY A 110 -15.83 -1.54 -11.09
CA GLY A 110 -16.74 -1.40 -9.95
C GLY A 110 -16.47 -0.20 -9.02
N ILE A 111 -15.27 0.41 -9.07
CA ILE A 111 -14.99 1.62 -8.28
C ILE A 111 -15.44 2.91 -8.98
N LEU A 112 -15.61 2.89 -10.33
CA LEU A 112 -15.92 4.07 -11.12
C LEU A 112 -17.22 4.78 -10.72
N PRO A 113 -18.32 4.07 -10.40
CA PRO A 113 -19.53 4.72 -9.89
C PRO A 113 -19.32 5.51 -8.59
N ILE A 114 -18.30 5.16 -7.79
CA ILE A 114 -17.99 5.81 -6.52
C ILE A 114 -17.05 7.00 -6.76
N THR A 115 -16.10 6.88 -7.68
CA THR A 115 -15.22 7.99 -8.06
C THR A 115 -16.01 9.11 -8.75
N GLN A 116 -16.98 8.76 -9.57
CA GLN A 116 -17.90 9.62 -10.33
C GLN A 116 -17.22 10.44 -11.43
N ASP A 117 -16.09 11.09 -11.11
CA ASP A 117 -15.42 12.03 -12.00
C ASP A 117 -13.88 11.86 -11.96
N GLU A 118 -13.22 12.74 -12.72
CA GLU A 118 -11.77 12.77 -12.85
C GLU A 118 -11.06 13.03 -11.50
N ALA A 119 -11.60 13.91 -10.67
CA ALA A 119 -11.01 14.26 -9.39
C ALA A 119 -11.19 13.14 -8.33
N GLY A 120 -12.36 12.47 -8.34
CA GLY A 120 -12.57 11.28 -7.51
C GLY A 120 -11.67 10.11 -7.94
N LEU A 121 -11.44 9.92 -9.24
CA LEU A 121 -10.50 8.92 -9.72
C LEU A 121 -9.05 9.30 -9.34
N ALA A 122 -8.70 10.57 -9.38
CA ALA A 122 -7.40 11.07 -8.93
C ALA A 122 -7.16 10.83 -7.44
N THR A 123 -8.21 10.89 -6.61
CA THR A 123 -8.15 10.53 -5.19
C THR A 123 -7.69 9.09 -5.01
N VAL A 124 -8.34 8.15 -5.71
CA VAL A 124 -8.02 6.73 -5.60
C VAL A 124 -6.60 6.46 -6.12
N ILE A 125 -6.28 6.94 -7.34
CA ILE A 125 -4.96 6.69 -7.94
C ILE A 125 -3.86 7.36 -7.10
N GLY A 126 -4.08 8.57 -6.59
CA GLY A 126 -3.13 9.27 -5.72
C GLY A 126 -2.84 8.47 -4.44
N HIS A 127 -3.88 7.93 -3.80
CA HIS A 127 -3.77 7.07 -2.62
C HIS A 127 -2.98 5.79 -2.91
N GLU A 128 -3.30 5.07 -4.00
CA GLU A 128 -2.61 3.85 -4.38
C GLU A 128 -1.14 4.10 -4.77
N VAL A 129 -0.88 5.18 -5.52
CA VAL A 129 0.49 5.58 -5.86
C VAL A 129 1.27 5.98 -4.60
N ALA A 130 0.64 6.62 -3.62
CA ALA A 130 1.26 6.95 -2.34
C ALA A 130 1.71 5.68 -1.58
N HIS A 131 0.90 4.61 -1.57
CA HIS A 131 1.31 3.31 -1.00
C HIS A 131 2.56 2.75 -1.70
N ALA A 132 2.65 2.87 -3.02
CA ALA A 132 3.82 2.40 -3.78
C ALA A 132 5.06 3.27 -3.52
N VAL A 133 4.91 4.60 -3.47
CA VAL A 133 6.00 5.56 -3.17
C VAL A 133 6.53 5.36 -1.76
N ALA A 134 5.65 5.22 -0.78
CA ALA A 134 6.00 4.94 0.61
C ALA A 134 6.48 3.50 0.84
N ARG A 135 6.40 2.62 -0.18
CA ARG A 135 6.82 1.21 -0.15
C ARG A 135 6.11 0.38 0.93
N HIS A 136 4.86 0.70 1.23
CA HIS A 136 4.06 0.04 2.27
C HIS A 136 3.93 -1.48 2.04
N GLY A 137 3.86 -1.92 0.78
CA GLY A 137 3.87 -3.34 0.42
C GLY A 137 5.16 -4.05 0.86
N ALA A 138 6.32 -3.43 0.59
CA ALA A 138 7.62 -3.97 0.97
C ALA A 138 7.83 -3.96 2.48
N GLU A 139 7.36 -2.93 3.18
CA GLU A 139 7.37 -2.87 4.65
C GLU A 139 6.60 -4.06 5.25
N ARG A 140 5.36 -4.31 4.80
CA ARG A 140 4.55 -5.44 5.27
C ARG A 140 5.19 -6.81 4.98
N VAL A 141 5.78 -6.98 3.79
CA VAL A 141 6.50 -8.22 3.47
C VAL A 141 7.70 -8.37 4.40
N SER A 142 8.44 -7.30 4.67
CA SER A 142 9.59 -7.31 5.57
C SER A 142 9.19 -7.63 7.01
N GLU A 143 8.09 -7.07 7.50
CA GLU A 143 7.51 -7.39 8.80
C GLU A 143 7.12 -8.87 8.90
N ALA A 144 6.44 -9.40 7.86
CA ALA A 144 6.08 -10.81 7.80
C ALA A 144 7.30 -11.74 7.80
N MET A 145 8.36 -11.38 7.07
CA MET A 145 9.63 -12.10 7.07
C MET A 145 10.28 -12.10 8.45
N MET A 146 10.29 -10.97 9.14
CA MET A 146 10.85 -10.86 10.50
C MET A 146 10.05 -11.69 11.51
N LEU A 147 8.71 -11.67 11.43
CA LEU A 147 7.86 -12.52 12.26
C LEU A 147 8.12 -14.01 12.01
N GLN A 148 8.28 -14.41 10.76
CA GLN A 148 8.58 -15.78 10.39
C GLN A 148 9.96 -16.23 10.92
N LEU A 149 10.99 -15.38 10.79
CA LEU A 149 12.32 -15.64 11.34
C LEU A 149 12.29 -15.74 12.87
N GLY A 150 11.62 -14.81 13.54
CA GLY A 150 11.45 -14.82 14.99
C GLY A 150 10.72 -16.07 15.48
N GLY A 151 9.70 -16.50 14.75
CA GLY A 151 8.98 -17.74 15.02
C GLY A 151 9.84 -18.98 14.84
N GLY A 152 10.66 -19.04 13.80
CA GLY A 152 11.61 -20.15 13.58
C GLY A 152 12.65 -20.27 14.70
N VAL A 153 13.18 -19.13 15.16
CA VAL A 153 14.12 -19.10 16.30
C VAL A 153 13.43 -19.56 17.58
N LEU A 154 12.18 -19.11 17.82
CA LEU A 154 11.40 -19.54 18.97
C LEU A 154 11.11 -21.05 18.93
N GLN A 155 10.69 -21.57 17.78
CA GLN A 155 10.42 -23.00 17.62
C GLN A 155 11.67 -23.84 17.89
N SER A 156 12.80 -23.50 17.29
CA SER A 156 14.09 -24.19 17.52
C SER A 156 14.52 -24.11 18.98
N GLY A 157 14.27 -22.98 19.63
CA GLY A 157 14.50 -22.82 21.07
C GLY A 157 13.63 -23.77 21.90
N LEU A 158 12.31 -23.81 21.61
CA LEU A 158 11.37 -24.68 22.33
C LEU A 158 11.70 -26.17 22.13
N GLU A 159 12.09 -26.58 20.92
CA GLU A 159 12.55 -27.93 20.64
C GLU A 159 13.81 -28.27 21.45
N SER A 160 14.77 -27.34 21.52
CA SER A 160 16.03 -27.53 22.30
C SER A 160 15.77 -27.68 23.79
N TYR A 161 14.71 -27.07 24.32
CA TYR A 161 14.29 -27.18 25.71
C TYR A 161 13.30 -28.33 25.97
N GLY A 162 12.96 -29.15 24.97
CA GLY A 162 12.11 -30.31 25.09
C GLY A 162 10.62 -30.04 25.27
N TYR A 163 10.14 -28.88 24.86
CA TYR A 163 8.71 -28.58 24.89
C TYR A 163 7.94 -29.45 23.89
N ASP A 164 6.73 -29.83 24.26
CA ASP A 164 5.88 -30.66 23.43
C ASP A 164 5.34 -29.94 22.18
N THR A 165 4.86 -30.72 21.22
CA THR A 165 4.32 -30.20 19.94
C THR A 165 3.13 -29.28 20.09
N LYS A 166 2.33 -29.39 21.18
CA LYS A 166 1.18 -28.50 21.44
C LYS A 166 1.66 -27.12 21.87
N THR A 167 2.68 -27.07 22.73
CA THR A 167 3.30 -25.82 23.16
C THR A 167 3.99 -25.12 21.99
N GLN A 168 4.69 -25.88 21.12
CA GLN A 168 5.29 -25.36 19.90
C GLN A 168 4.23 -24.80 18.94
N ALA A 169 3.12 -25.51 18.74
CA ALA A 169 2.00 -25.05 17.89
C ALA A 169 1.33 -23.79 18.44
N ALA A 170 1.16 -23.69 19.76
CA ALA A 170 0.63 -22.51 20.41
C ALA A 170 1.55 -21.28 20.22
N ALA A 171 2.87 -21.47 20.40
CA ALA A 171 3.85 -20.43 20.16
C ALA A 171 3.86 -19.99 18.69
N ALA A 172 3.81 -20.93 17.75
CA ALA A 172 3.71 -20.65 16.31
C ALA A 172 2.46 -19.82 15.96
N THR A 173 1.33 -20.13 16.60
CA THR A 173 0.08 -19.37 16.43
C THR A 173 0.21 -17.94 16.94
N VAL A 174 0.79 -17.75 18.12
CA VAL A 174 1.02 -16.41 18.71
C VAL A 174 1.94 -15.56 17.82
N TYR A 175 2.97 -16.17 17.22
CA TYR A 175 3.87 -15.50 16.29
C TYR A 175 3.32 -15.34 14.86
N GLY A 176 2.10 -15.79 14.60
CA GLY A 176 1.47 -15.63 13.28
C GLY A 176 2.05 -16.52 12.18
N MET A 177 2.83 -17.56 12.53
CA MET A 177 3.43 -18.49 11.56
C MET A 177 2.40 -19.38 10.83
N THR A 178 1.18 -19.46 11.33
CA THR A 178 0.06 -20.16 10.69
C THR A 178 -0.73 -19.28 9.74
N THR A 179 -0.43 -17.99 9.67
CA THR A 179 -1.05 -17.10 8.69
C THR A 179 -0.47 -17.43 7.33
N GLN A 180 -1.26 -18.08 6.50
CA GLN A 180 -0.95 -18.30 5.10
C GLN A 180 -0.44 -17.00 4.49
N LEU A 181 0.77 -17.00 3.95
CA LEU A 181 1.42 -15.92 3.20
C LEU A 181 0.60 -15.41 1.97
N GLY A 182 -0.60 -15.93 1.77
CA GLY A 182 -1.53 -15.55 0.71
C GLY A 182 -2.65 -14.59 1.14
N ARG A 183 -2.74 -14.20 2.41
CA ARG A 183 -3.67 -13.14 2.81
C ARG A 183 -2.92 -11.82 2.76
N VAL A 184 -3.34 -10.95 1.86
CA VAL A 184 -2.95 -9.55 1.87
C VAL A 184 -3.26 -8.99 3.26
N LEU A 185 -2.22 -8.76 4.06
CA LEU A 185 -2.38 -8.10 5.36
C LEU A 185 -2.94 -6.71 5.10
N PRO A 186 -3.99 -6.27 5.80
CA PRO A 186 -4.49 -4.92 5.66
C PRO A 186 -3.40 -3.92 6.02
N HIS A 187 -3.40 -2.76 5.36
CA HIS A 187 -2.51 -1.67 5.73
C HIS A 187 -2.79 -1.23 7.16
N SER A 188 -1.72 -0.87 7.88
CA SER A 188 -1.90 -0.29 9.20
C SER A 188 -2.59 1.07 9.10
N ARG A 189 -3.29 1.50 10.15
CA ARG A 189 -3.93 2.83 10.18
C ARG A 189 -2.92 3.96 9.94
N GLY A 190 -1.67 3.78 10.35
CA GLY A 190 -0.60 4.73 10.08
C GLY A 190 -0.24 4.80 8.60
N GLN A 191 -0.14 3.64 7.93
CA GLN A 191 0.11 3.57 6.49
C GLN A 191 -1.05 4.17 5.68
N GLU A 192 -2.30 3.94 6.10
CA GLU A 192 -3.47 4.57 5.47
C GLU A 192 -3.46 6.09 5.60
N SER A 193 -3.19 6.61 6.80
CA SER A 193 -3.07 8.04 7.05
C SER A 193 -1.93 8.68 6.25
N GLU A 194 -0.79 7.99 6.12
CA GLU A 194 0.33 8.43 5.30
C GLU A 194 -0.02 8.44 3.82
N ALA A 195 -0.72 7.40 3.33
CA ALA A 195 -1.16 7.32 1.94
C ALA A 195 -2.22 8.37 1.62
N ASP A 196 -3.14 8.67 2.54
CA ASP A 196 -4.10 9.76 2.40
C ASP A 196 -3.41 11.12 2.30
N TYR A 197 -2.45 11.40 3.17
CA TYR A 197 -1.69 12.65 3.15
C TYR A 197 -0.92 12.82 1.83
N MET A 198 -0.10 11.83 1.48
CA MET A 198 0.71 11.88 0.25
C MET A 198 -0.17 11.90 -1.00
N GLY A 199 -1.23 11.09 -1.02
CA GLY A 199 -2.19 11.05 -2.13
C GLY A 199 -2.87 12.40 -2.35
N LEU A 200 -3.23 13.10 -1.27
CA LEU A 200 -3.79 14.43 -1.31
C LEU A 200 -2.81 15.46 -1.92
N LEU A 201 -1.52 15.38 -1.56
CA LEU A 201 -0.48 16.21 -2.16
C LEU A 201 -0.29 15.90 -3.64
N PHE A 202 -0.30 14.61 -4.02
CA PHE A 202 -0.15 14.20 -5.43
C PHE A 202 -1.30 14.68 -6.30
N MET A 203 -2.56 14.55 -5.84
CA MET A 203 -3.68 15.08 -6.62
C MET A 203 -3.63 16.60 -6.74
N ALA A 204 -3.25 17.34 -5.69
CA ALA A 204 -3.08 18.79 -5.74
C ALA A 204 -1.98 19.21 -6.72
N ARG A 205 -0.78 18.62 -6.64
CA ARG A 205 0.33 18.85 -7.58
C ARG A 205 -0.04 18.51 -9.03
N ALA A 206 -0.89 17.48 -9.23
CA ALA A 206 -1.42 17.11 -10.53
C ALA A 206 -2.54 18.05 -11.01
N GLY A 207 -2.92 19.06 -10.23
CA GLY A 207 -3.93 20.08 -10.55
C GLY A 207 -5.37 19.64 -10.34
N TYR A 208 -5.60 18.64 -9.48
CA TYR A 208 -6.93 18.25 -9.02
C TYR A 208 -7.26 18.89 -7.69
N ASP A 209 -8.53 19.29 -7.49
CA ASP A 209 -8.96 19.86 -6.21
C ASP A 209 -8.91 18.78 -5.11
N PRO A 210 -8.08 18.97 -4.06
CA PRO A 210 -7.98 18.01 -2.96
C PRO A 210 -9.30 17.84 -2.17
N GLU A 211 -10.27 18.75 -2.27
CA GLU A 211 -11.60 18.61 -1.67
C GLU A 211 -12.33 17.35 -2.16
N ALA A 212 -12.08 16.94 -3.40
CA ALA A 212 -12.69 15.74 -3.98
C ALA A 212 -12.39 14.47 -3.19
N ALA A 213 -11.26 14.40 -2.47
CA ALA A 213 -10.91 13.27 -1.63
C ALA A 213 -11.92 13.07 -0.49
N ILE A 214 -12.36 14.14 0.14
CA ILE A 214 -13.39 14.08 1.20
C ILE A 214 -14.70 13.50 0.63
N GLY A 215 -15.13 14.04 -0.51
CA GLY A 215 -16.36 13.59 -1.20
C GLY A 215 -16.27 12.12 -1.59
N PHE A 216 -15.14 11.67 -2.12
CA PHE A 216 -14.92 10.26 -2.48
C PHE A 216 -15.08 9.35 -1.26
N TRP A 217 -14.37 9.60 -0.17
CA TRP A 217 -14.43 8.75 1.02
C TRP A 217 -15.82 8.74 1.69
N GLN A 218 -16.55 9.85 1.62
CA GLN A 218 -17.94 9.90 2.10
C GLN A 218 -18.87 9.03 1.26
N ARG A 219 -18.77 9.10 -0.08
CA ARG A 219 -19.54 8.24 -0.99
C ARG A 219 -19.19 6.78 -0.81
N PHE A 220 -17.90 6.48 -0.64
CA PHE A 220 -17.42 5.12 -0.41
C PHE A 220 -17.98 4.54 0.89
N ALA A 221 -18.00 5.31 1.98
CA ALA A 221 -18.62 4.92 3.24
C ALA A 221 -20.11 4.66 3.11
N ALA A 222 -20.83 5.55 2.40
CA ALA A 222 -22.28 5.40 2.17
C ALA A 222 -22.61 4.17 1.31
N GLN A 223 -21.83 3.91 0.26
CA GLN A 223 -21.99 2.71 -0.58
C GLN A 223 -21.76 1.43 0.22
N ASN A 224 -20.78 1.41 1.10
CA ASN A 224 -20.50 0.26 1.97
C ASN A 224 -21.67 -0.05 2.91
N GLN A 225 -22.31 0.97 3.46
CA GLN A 225 -23.48 0.81 4.33
C GLN A 225 -24.71 0.30 3.55
N SER A 226 -24.97 0.85 2.37
CA SER A 226 -26.14 0.52 1.56
C SER A 226 -26.07 -0.86 0.90
N SER A 227 -24.88 -1.34 0.52
CA SER A 227 -24.66 -2.63 -0.14
C SER A 227 -24.45 -3.81 0.84
N GLY A 228 -24.61 -3.59 2.14
CA GLY A 228 -24.29 -4.61 3.16
C GLY A 228 -22.80 -5.03 3.13
N GLY A 229 -21.94 -4.19 2.54
CA GLY A 229 -20.49 -4.41 2.47
C GLY A 229 -20.02 -5.35 1.34
N ALA A 230 -20.89 -5.94 0.55
CA ALA A 230 -20.50 -6.99 -0.41
C ALA A 230 -19.59 -6.48 -1.53
N GLN A 231 -19.86 -5.31 -2.12
CA GLN A 231 -19.09 -4.76 -3.25
C GLN A 231 -17.78 -4.08 -2.81
N THR A 232 -17.78 -3.47 -1.63
CA THR A 232 -16.65 -2.70 -1.10
C THR A 232 -15.79 -3.49 -0.12
N ALA A 233 -16.21 -4.73 0.21
CA ALA A 233 -15.59 -5.56 1.25
C ALA A 233 -14.09 -5.83 1.02
N TRP A 234 -13.65 -5.93 -0.25
CA TRP A 234 -12.24 -6.17 -0.56
C TRP A 234 -11.40 -4.92 -0.28
N PHE A 235 -11.78 -3.77 -0.83
CA PHE A 235 -11.04 -2.52 -0.64
C PHE A 235 -10.97 -2.11 0.82
N LEU A 236 -12.07 -2.24 1.58
CA LEU A 236 -12.08 -1.95 3.01
C LEU A 236 -11.29 -2.94 3.87
N ARG A 237 -11.09 -4.18 3.38
CA ARG A 237 -10.19 -5.12 4.09
C ARG A 237 -8.73 -4.72 3.97
N THR A 238 -8.34 -4.12 2.85
CA THR A 238 -6.97 -3.65 2.62
C THR A 238 -6.78 -2.21 3.08
N HIS A 239 -7.83 -1.37 2.99
CA HIS A 239 -7.85 0.05 3.33
C HIS A 239 -8.96 0.37 4.35
N PRO A 240 -8.76 0.05 5.63
CA PRO A 240 -9.79 0.31 6.64
C PRO A 240 -10.16 1.79 6.72
N LEU A 241 -11.45 2.08 6.53
CA LEU A 241 -11.99 3.43 6.65
C LEU A 241 -12.46 3.67 8.07
N ASP A 242 -12.01 4.76 8.67
CA ASP A 242 -12.56 5.29 9.92
C ASP A 242 -12.83 6.80 9.80
N GLN A 243 -13.64 7.31 10.72
CA GLN A 243 -14.00 8.73 10.77
C GLN A 243 -12.78 9.65 10.89
N LYS A 244 -11.73 9.18 11.55
CA LYS A 244 -10.50 9.93 11.77
C LYS A 244 -9.77 10.25 10.44
N ARG A 245 -9.81 9.35 9.44
CA ARG A 245 -9.20 9.58 8.12
C ARG A 245 -9.85 10.78 7.43
N ILE A 246 -11.18 10.87 7.45
CA ILE A 246 -11.92 12.01 6.86
C ILE A 246 -11.58 13.32 7.57
N GLU A 247 -11.45 13.29 8.90
CA GLU A 247 -11.05 14.46 9.70
C GLU A 247 -9.63 14.91 9.38
N GLN A 248 -8.69 13.99 9.24
CA GLN A 248 -7.31 14.28 8.84
C GLN A 248 -7.24 14.87 7.44
N LEU A 249 -7.97 14.32 6.47
CA LEU A 249 -8.06 14.89 5.12
C LEU A 249 -8.53 16.35 5.13
N ARG A 250 -9.50 16.70 5.99
CA ARG A 250 -9.94 18.10 6.17
C ARG A 250 -8.84 19.00 6.72
N GLN A 251 -8.04 18.48 7.66
CA GLN A 251 -6.94 19.26 8.27
C GLN A 251 -5.84 19.56 7.26
N TRP A 252 -5.56 18.67 6.32
CA TRP A 252 -4.50 18.83 5.31
C TRP A 252 -4.91 19.60 4.06
N GLN A 253 -6.18 20.00 3.93
CA GLN A 253 -6.70 20.68 2.73
C GLN A 253 -5.95 21.97 2.39
N ALA A 254 -5.65 22.80 3.39
CA ALA A 254 -4.97 24.06 3.17
C ALA A 254 -3.56 23.84 2.62
N GLU A 255 -2.79 22.96 3.26
CA GLU A 255 -1.45 22.58 2.83
C GLU A 255 -1.45 21.95 1.43
N ALA A 256 -2.41 21.07 1.14
CA ALA A 256 -2.52 20.46 -0.17
C ALA A 256 -2.81 21.51 -1.27
N ARG A 257 -3.69 22.47 -1.01
CA ARG A 257 -3.99 23.53 -1.97
C ARG A 257 -2.79 24.42 -2.29
N GLU A 258 -1.87 24.62 -1.36
CA GLU A 258 -0.61 25.34 -1.60
C GLU A 258 0.30 24.61 -2.61
N GLN A 259 0.11 23.32 -2.80
CA GLN A 259 0.84 22.51 -3.78
C GLN A 259 0.24 22.56 -5.20
N MET A 260 -0.92 23.18 -5.38
CA MET A 260 -1.56 23.26 -6.70
C MET A 260 -0.74 24.13 -7.65
N PRO A 261 -0.65 23.77 -8.94
CA PRO A 261 0.00 24.59 -9.93
C PRO A 261 -0.67 25.96 -10.02
N VAL A 262 0.14 27.03 -10.00
CA VAL A 262 -0.38 28.38 -10.26
C VAL A 262 -0.92 28.42 -11.70
N PRO A 263 -2.17 28.88 -11.92
CA PRO A 263 -2.68 29.06 -13.27
C PRO A 263 -1.74 29.96 -14.06
N ARG A 264 -1.25 29.50 -15.20
CA ARG A 264 -0.53 30.36 -16.13
C ARG A 264 -1.57 31.27 -16.76
N LEU A 265 -1.50 32.59 -16.43
CA LEU A 265 -2.29 33.66 -17.05
C LEU A 265 -1.93 33.78 -18.53
#